data_aefde2d58afc2e53c6437fa9993040b7
#
_entry.id   aefde2d58afc2e53c6437fa9993040b7
#
_cell.length_a   1.000
_cell.length_b   1.000
_cell.length_c   1.000
_cell.angle_alpha   90.00
_cell.angle_beta   90.00
_cell.angle_gamma   90.00
#
_symmetry.space_group_name_H-M   'P 1'
#
loop_
_entity.id
_entity.type
_entity.pdbx_description
1 polymer ?
#
loop_
_entity_poly.entity_id
_entity_poly.type
_entity_poly.pdbx_seq_one_letter_code
_entity_poly.pdbx_strand_id
1 'polypeptide(L)'
;MTKNVFEEEIKERYSKNDNIRNLIIAECFKNSCANVTLYEKNRGKEWHEVLRTEGFVGKNGIGKDVEGDKKTPKGVFSMTQAFGIKKNPGTKIPYIQVKEKHYWCTDDAYYNRFIDINQHPHECKGEHLIEYKGLYNYGLAIDYNKECIKGKGSAIFLHCQGDRSYTDGCIAIPESKMKAILRKIQAETKICIYQKPDNL
;
A
#
# COMPACT_ATOMS: atom_id res chain seq x y z
N MET A 1 11.24 -24.13 11.51
CA MET A 1 10.39 -23.04 10.96
C MET A 1 9.89 -23.52 9.61
N THR A 2 8.60 -23.81 9.49
CA THR A 2 7.98 -24.16 8.20
C THR A 2 8.08 -22.95 7.28
N LYS A 3 8.84 -23.09 6.18
CA LYS A 3 8.89 -22.04 5.14
C LYS A 3 7.48 -21.79 4.65
N ASN A 4 7.11 -20.52 4.57
CA ASN A 4 5.82 -20.13 4.01
C ASN A 4 5.86 -20.37 2.49
N VAL A 5 5.21 -21.44 2.05
CA VAL A 5 5.22 -21.89 0.65
C VAL A 5 4.81 -20.76 -0.30
N PHE A 6 3.78 -19.99 0.05
CA PHE A 6 3.29 -18.90 -0.78
C PHE A 6 4.30 -17.75 -0.92
N GLU A 7 5.00 -17.41 0.15
CA GLU A 7 6.06 -16.39 0.13
C GLU A 7 7.22 -16.81 -0.78
N GLU A 8 7.64 -18.07 -0.70
CA GLU A 8 8.71 -18.61 -1.56
C GLU A 8 8.29 -18.65 -3.04
N GLU A 9 7.05 -19.02 -3.35
CA GLU A 9 6.52 -18.96 -4.72
C GLU A 9 6.55 -17.55 -5.32
N ILE A 10 6.19 -16.53 -4.54
CA ILE A 10 6.25 -15.13 -4.97
C ILE A 10 7.68 -14.69 -5.21
N LYS A 11 8.60 -15.02 -4.31
CA LYS A 11 10.02 -14.72 -4.46
C LYS A 11 10.61 -15.38 -5.70
N GLU A 12 10.30 -16.65 -5.93
CA GLU A 12 10.75 -17.39 -7.11
C GLU A 12 10.22 -16.74 -8.40
N ARG A 13 8.92 -16.43 -8.46
CA ARG A 13 8.29 -15.74 -9.61
C ARG A 13 9.06 -14.51 -10.05
N TYR A 14 9.54 -13.71 -9.10
CA TYR A 14 10.23 -12.44 -9.38
C TYR A 14 11.77 -12.53 -9.30
N SER A 15 12.34 -13.68 -8.97
CA SER A 15 13.80 -13.85 -8.87
C SER A 15 14.51 -13.56 -10.20
N LYS A 16 13.93 -13.98 -11.33
CA LYS A 16 14.47 -13.81 -12.68
C LYS A 16 14.18 -12.45 -13.33
N ASN A 17 13.34 -11.60 -12.72
CA ASN A 17 13.01 -10.29 -13.26
C ASN A 17 13.96 -9.23 -12.67
N ASP A 18 14.94 -8.79 -13.43
CA ASP A 18 15.99 -7.87 -12.97
C ASP A 18 15.47 -6.44 -12.68
N ASN A 19 14.31 -6.06 -13.22
CA ASN A 19 13.70 -4.76 -12.96
C ASN A 19 13.04 -4.71 -11.58
N ILE A 20 12.61 -5.86 -11.03
CA ILE A 20 11.97 -5.93 -9.71
C ILE A 20 13.04 -6.21 -8.66
N ARG A 21 13.42 -5.17 -7.91
CA ARG A 21 14.46 -5.21 -6.89
C ARG A 21 13.91 -5.25 -5.46
N ASN A 22 12.64 -4.90 -5.28
CA ASN A 22 11.96 -4.89 -3.98
C ASN A 22 10.61 -5.59 -4.07
N LEU A 23 10.31 -6.40 -3.04
CA LEU A 23 9.00 -6.98 -2.79
C LEU A 23 8.53 -6.58 -1.40
N ILE A 24 7.30 -6.11 -1.32
CA ILE A 24 6.60 -5.95 -0.04
C ILE A 24 5.63 -7.13 0.06
N ILE A 25 5.68 -7.88 1.13
CA ILE A 25 4.77 -9.00 1.38
C ILE A 25 3.95 -8.68 2.62
N ALA A 26 2.64 -8.58 2.44
CA ALA A 26 1.66 -8.44 3.52
C ALA A 26 0.97 -9.78 3.75
N GLU A 27 1.43 -10.51 4.75
CA GLU A 27 0.85 -11.76 5.23
C GLU A 27 -0.24 -11.42 6.24
N CYS A 28 -1.51 -11.62 5.85
CA CYS A 28 -2.66 -11.22 6.66
C CYS A 28 -3.16 -12.35 7.52
N PHE A 29 -3.54 -12.03 8.75
CA PHE A 29 -4.13 -12.95 9.74
C PHE A 29 -5.60 -12.61 9.95
N LYS A 30 -6.29 -13.44 10.75
CA LYS A 30 -7.58 -13.09 11.31
C LYS A 30 -7.46 -11.81 12.17
N ASN A 31 -8.59 -11.12 12.39
CA ASN A 31 -8.66 -9.92 13.24
C ASN A 31 -7.89 -8.69 12.69
N SER A 32 -7.86 -8.53 11.37
CA SER A 32 -7.28 -7.36 10.71
C SER A 32 -5.78 -7.14 10.94
N CYS A 33 -5.05 -8.11 11.45
CA CYS A 33 -3.61 -8.05 11.65
C CYS A 33 -2.85 -8.52 10.40
N ALA A 34 -1.66 -8.00 10.19
CA ALA A 34 -0.75 -8.45 9.15
C ALA A 34 0.72 -8.37 9.60
N ASN A 35 1.57 -9.25 9.07
CA ASN A 35 3.00 -9.02 9.01
C ASN A 35 3.35 -8.41 7.66
N VAL A 36 4.00 -7.27 7.68
CA VAL A 36 4.48 -6.59 6.46
C VAL A 36 6.00 -6.70 6.41
N THR A 37 6.51 -7.35 5.37
CA THR A 37 7.93 -7.59 5.18
C THR A 37 8.41 -6.98 3.88
N LEU A 38 9.48 -6.19 3.93
CA LEU A 38 10.18 -5.70 2.76
C LEU A 38 11.36 -6.63 2.47
N TYR A 39 11.43 -7.12 1.25
CA TYR A 39 12.57 -7.85 0.70
C TYR A 39 13.29 -7.01 -0.36
N GLU A 40 14.60 -7.13 -0.38
CA GLU A 40 15.47 -6.57 -1.42
C GLU A 40 16.23 -7.70 -2.11
N LYS A 41 16.35 -7.63 -3.43
CA LYS A 41 17.07 -8.61 -4.23
C LYS A 41 18.53 -8.14 -4.43
N ASN A 42 19.48 -9.00 -4.07
CA ASN A 42 20.90 -8.76 -4.31
C ASN A 42 21.30 -8.98 -5.79
N ARG A 43 22.56 -8.75 -6.12
CA ARG A 43 23.08 -8.98 -7.48
C ARG A 43 23.06 -10.48 -7.87
N GLY A 44 23.11 -11.39 -6.89
CA GLY A 44 22.99 -12.84 -7.06
C GLY A 44 21.56 -13.34 -7.24
N LYS A 45 20.57 -12.43 -7.34
CA LYS A 45 19.12 -12.70 -7.49
C LYS A 45 18.46 -13.35 -6.27
N GLU A 46 19.11 -13.32 -5.12
CA GLU A 46 18.55 -13.80 -3.86
C GLU A 46 17.83 -12.69 -3.12
N TRP A 47 16.70 -13.04 -2.50
CA TRP A 47 15.90 -12.14 -1.70
C TRP A 47 16.35 -12.13 -0.24
N HIS A 48 16.64 -10.94 0.28
CA HIS A 48 16.97 -10.72 1.68
C HIS A 48 15.88 -9.92 2.36
N GLU A 49 15.49 -10.35 3.55
CA GLU A 49 14.62 -9.55 4.41
C GLU A 49 15.36 -8.30 4.87
N VAL A 50 14.80 -7.13 4.55
CA VAL A 50 15.36 -5.82 4.93
C VAL A 50 14.66 -5.28 6.18
N LEU A 51 13.34 -5.55 6.27
CA LEU A 51 12.50 -5.02 7.33
C LEU A 51 11.27 -5.91 7.48
N ARG A 52 10.90 -6.18 8.71
CA ARG A 52 9.61 -6.80 9.08
C ARG A 52 8.93 -5.95 10.14
N THR A 53 7.61 -5.84 10.06
CA THR A 53 6.80 -5.13 11.03
C THR A 53 5.40 -5.70 11.08
N GLU A 54 4.77 -5.62 12.24
CA GLU A 54 3.34 -5.79 12.37
C GLU A 54 2.61 -4.59 11.77
N GLY A 55 1.37 -4.81 11.35
CA GLY A 55 0.49 -3.81 10.78
C GLY A 55 -0.96 -4.26 10.80
N PHE A 56 -1.81 -3.41 10.24
CA PHE A 56 -3.25 -3.67 10.18
C PHE A 56 -3.75 -3.59 8.74
N VAL A 57 -4.79 -4.36 8.47
CA VAL A 57 -5.52 -4.40 7.20
C VAL A 57 -6.99 -4.08 7.42
N GLY A 58 -7.80 -4.22 6.40
CA GLY A 58 -9.23 -3.94 6.44
C GLY A 58 -9.94 -4.60 7.61
N LYS A 59 -10.89 -3.89 8.25
CA LYS A 59 -11.70 -4.37 9.37
C LYS A 59 -12.33 -5.74 9.09
N ASN A 60 -12.73 -5.97 7.85
CA ASN A 60 -13.37 -7.21 7.41
C ASN A 60 -12.37 -8.17 6.72
N GLY A 61 -11.06 -8.03 6.99
CA GLY A 61 -10.02 -8.87 6.44
C GLY A 61 -9.58 -8.46 5.03
N ILE A 62 -9.31 -9.44 4.17
CA ILE A 62 -8.87 -9.24 2.79
C ILE A 62 -9.84 -9.84 1.78
N GLY A 63 -9.61 -9.54 0.49
CA GLY A 63 -10.50 -9.96 -0.61
C GLY A 63 -11.52 -8.88 -0.94
N LYS A 64 -11.05 -7.62 -1.06
CA LYS A 64 -11.86 -6.47 -1.48
C LYS A 64 -12.52 -6.73 -2.82
N ASP A 65 -13.81 -6.41 -2.92
CA ASP A 65 -14.64 -6.61 -4.10
C ASP A 65 -15.41 -5.34 -4.49
N VAL A 66 -15.92 -4.59 -3.49
CA VAL A 66 -16.70 -3.38 -3.70
C VAL A 66 -16.25 -2.23 -2.82
N GLU A 67 -16.62 -1.00 -3.21
CA GLU A 67 -16.41 0.20 -2.38
C GLU A 67 -17.10 0.04 -1.02
N GLY A 68 -16.43 0.45 0.07
CA GLY A 68 -17.00 0.44 1.41
C GLY A 68 -17.08 -0.93 2.11
N ASP A 69 -16.62 -2.02 1.49
CA ASP A 69 -16.64 -3.37 2.09
C ASP A 69 -15.67 -3.55 3.27
N LYS A 70 -14.80 -2.57 3.49
CA LYS A 70 -13.77 -2.55 4.54
C LYS A 70 -12.80 -3.72 4.48
N LYS A 71 -12.56 -4.24 3.28
CA LYS A 71 -11.57 -5.29 3.02
C LYS A 71 -10.36 -4.72 2.29
N THR A 72 -9.19 -5.25 2.59
CA THR A 72 -7.97 -5.01 1.81
C THR A 72 -7.95 -5.92 0.59
N PRO A 73 -7.52 -5.47 -0.60
CA PRO A 73 -7.45 -6.35 -1.76
C PRO A 73 -6.47 -7.51 -1.54
N LYS A 74 -6.74 -8.64 -2.19
CA LYS A 74 -5.86 -9.81 -2.23
C LYS A 74 -5.23 -9.92 -3.61
N GLY A 75 -3.92 -10.15 -3.68
CA GLY A 75 -3.22 -10.31 -4.95
C GLY A 75 -1.84 -9.67 -4.95
N VAL A 76 -1.30 -9.48 -6.16
CA VAL A 76 -0.03 -8.79 -6.39
C VAL A 76 -0.30 -7.51 -7.15
N PHE A 77 0.21 -6.40 -6.64
CA PHE A 77 -0.03 -5.05 -7.15
C PHE A 77 1.28 -4.31 -7.34
N SER A 78 1.25 -3.27 -8.18
CA SER A 78 2.31 -2.27 -8.29
C SER A 78 2.06 -1.13 -7.31
N MET A 79 3.11 -0.35 -7.09
CA MET A 79 3.01 0.90 -6.35
C MET A 79 3.02 2.05 -7.35
N THR A 80 2.01 2.91 -7.31
CA THR A 80 1.83 3.94 -8.33
C THR A 80 2.43 5.28 -7.93
N GLN A 81 2.29 5.67 -6.66
CA GLN A 81 2.66 6.99 -6.20
C GLN A 81 2.98 7.02 -4.71
N ALA A 82 4.10 7.66 -4.36
CA ALA A 82 4.38 8.04 -2.99
C ALA A 82 3.86 9.45 -2.70
N PHE A 83 3.28 9.64 -1.53
CA PHE A 83 2.78 10.94 -1.08
C PHE A 83 2.90 11.08 0.44
N GLY A 84 2.70 12.26 0.96
CA GLY A 84 2.60 12.46 2.39
C GLY A 84 2.52 13.92 2.81
N ILE A 85 1.99 14.16 4.00
CA ILE A 85 1.90 15.48 4.62
C ILE A 85 3.31 15.98 4.99
N LYS A 86 4.18 15.07 5.45
CA LYS A 86 5.58 15.37 5.75
C LYS A 86 6.41 15.46 4.46
N LYS A 87 7.56 16.12 4.55
CA LYS A 87 8.53 16.22 3.44
C LYS A 87 9.01 14.84 3.00
N ASN A 88 9.40 14.74 1.73
CA ASN A 88 9.99 13.52 1.17
C ASN A 88 11.06 12.94 2.11
N PRO A 89 10.92 11.69 2.57
CA PRO A 89 11.85 11.07 3.49
C PRO A 89 13.16 10.61 2.83
N GLY A 90 13.36 10.88 1.55
CA GLY A 90 14.47 10.39 0.73
C GLY A 90 14.09 9.19 -0.14
N THR A 91 12.83 9.10 -0.59
CA THR A 91 12.41 8.07 -1.55
C THR A 91 12.98 8.33 -2.94
N LYS A 92 13.26 7.25 -3.67
CA LYS A 92 13.77 7.28 -5.06
C LYS A 92 12.66 7.35 -6.11
N ILE A 93 11.42 7.12 -5.70
CA ILE A 93 10.25 7.23 -6.59
C ILE A 93 9.63 8.63 -6.48
N PRO A 94 8.84 9.07 -7.48
CA PRO A 94 8.14 10.35 -7.41
C PRO A 94 7.33 10.48 -6.11
N TYR A 95 7.47 11.62 -5.46
CA TYR A 95 6.82 11.90 -4.18
C TYR A 95 6.04 13.22 -4.25
N ILE A 96 4.77 13.19 -3.88
CA ILE A 96 3.96 14.40 -3.75
C ILE A 96 3.83 14.76 -2.29
N GLN A 97 4.33 15.95 -1.92
CA GLN A 97 4.01 16.51 -0.62
C GLN A 97 2.56 17.03 -0.64
N VAL A 98 1.73 16.45 0.22
CA VAL A 98 0.31 16.80 0.34
C VAL A 98 0.15 18.24 0.78
N LYS A 99 -0.78 18.95 0.14
CA LYS A 99 -1.19 20.33 0.40
C LYS A 99 -2.71 20.42 0.57
N GLU A 100 -3.22 21.57 0.96
CA GLU A 100 -4.64 21.82 1.24
C GLU A 100 -5.59 21.53 0.05
N LYS A 101 -5.10 21.58 -1.17
CA LYS A 101 -5.90 21.39 -2.38
C LYS A 101 -5.77 19.97 -2.98
N HIS A 102 -5.17 19.03 -2.24
CA HIS A 102 -4.95 17.67 -2.67
C HIS A 102 -6.00 16.70 -2.10
N TYR A 103 -6.61 15.95 -3.00
CA TYR A 103 -7.64 14.96 -2.69
C TYR A 103 -7.32 13.63 -3.36
N TRP A 104 -7.83 12.55 -2.77
CA TRP A 104 -8.03 11.29 -3.50
C TRP A 104 -9.51 11.20 -3.81
N CYS A 105 -9.87 11.39 -5.08
CA CYS A 105 -11.22 11.67 -5.49
C CYS A 105 -12.06 10.42 -5.69
N THR A 106 -13.36 10.51 -5.41
CA THR A 106 -14.35 9.42 -5.58
C THR A 106 -15.57 9.83 -6.40
N ASP A 107 -15.58 11.04 -6.97
CA ASP A 107 -16.62 11.43 -7.92
C ASP A 107 -16.44 10.76 -9.28
N ASP A 108 -17.46 10.85 -10.13
CA ASP A 108 -17.53 10.11 -11.39
C ASP A 108 -16.41 10.46 -12.38
N ALA A 109 -16.00 11.72 -12.41
CA ALA A 109 -14.99 12.20 -13.37
C ALA A 109 -13.56 11.81 -12.97
N TYR A 110 -13.32 11.70 -11.68
CA TYR A 110 -11.97 11.52 -11.11
C TYR A 110 -11.87 10.35 -10.12
N TYR A 111 -12.77 9.38 -10.23
CA TYR A 111 -12.81 8.25 -9.32
C TYR A 111 -11.47 7.53 -9.22
N ASN A 112 -11.04 7.27 -7.97
CA ASN A 112 -9.80 6.61 -7.61
C ASN A 112 -8.52 7.31 -8.13
N ARG A 113 -8.51 8.66 -8.16
CA ARG A 113 -7.37 9.45 -8.62
C ARG A 113 -6.93 10.47 -7.59
N PHE A 114 -5.62 10.70 -7.54
CA PHE A 114 -5.05 11.86 -6.86
C PHE A 114 -5.35 13.13 -7.67
N ILE A 115 -5.93 14.14 -7.04
CA ILE A 115 -6.35 15.38 -7.69
C ILE A 115 -5.84 16.60 -6.92
N ASP A 116 -5.30 17.57 -7.65
CA ASP A 116 -5.14 18.95 -7.19
C ASP A 116 -6.30 19.76 -7.73
N ILE A 117 -7.21 20.20 -6.85
CA ILE A 117 -8.40 20.97 -7.26
C ILE A 117 -8.09 22.38 -7.78
N ASN A 118 -6.85 22.88 -7.65
CA ASN A 118 -6.43 24.08 -8.39
C ASN A 118 -6.26 23.82 -9.88
N GLN A 119 -5.85 22.60 -10.26
CA GLN A 119 -5.67 22.20 -11.66
C GLN A 119 -6.97 21.63 -12.25
N HIS A 120 -7.79 21.01 -11.41
CA HIS A 120 -9.07 20.39 -11.80
C HIS A 120 -10.17 20.90 -10.87
N PRO A 121 -10.67 22.16 -11.05
CA PRO A 121 -11.66 22.75 -10.17
C PRO A 121 -12.99 21.99 -10.18
N HIS A 122 -13.34 21.38 -9.07
CA HIS A 122 -14.62 20.71 -8.82
C HIS A 122 -14.80 20.48 -7.32
N GLU A 123 -16.00 20.11 -6.90
CA GLU A 123 -16.29 19.65 -5.55
C GLU A 123 -15.94 18.17 -5.43
N CYS A 124 -14.74 17.87 -4.91
CA CYS A 124 -14.30 16.51 -4.72
C CYS A 124 -14.97 15.85 -3.51
N LYS A 125 -15.61 14.70 -3.72
CA LYS A 125 -16.28 13.90 -2.67
C LYS A 125 -15.37 12.88 -1.98
N GLY A 126 -14.09 12.87 -2.33
CA GLY A 126 -13.14 11.88 -1.83
C GLY A 126 -12.45 12.30 -0.53
N GLU A 127 -11.31 11.70 -0.27
CA GLU A 127 -10.50 12.01 0.89
C GLU A 127 -9.73 13.30 0.71
N HIS A 128 -9.96 14.30 1.57
CA HIS A 128 -9.13 15.50 1.66
C HIS A 128 -7.84 15.13 2.39
N LEU A 129 -6.79 14.81 1.65
CA LEU A 129 -5.61 14.11 2.16
C LEU A 129 -4.90 14.82 3.32
N ILE A 130 -4.97 16.16 3.37
CA ILE A 130 -4.31 16.95 4.44
C ILE A 130 -4.99 16.77 5.81
N GLU A 131 -6.24 16.34 5.86
CA GLU A 131 -7.00 16.15 7.10
C GLU A 131 -6.60 14.86 7.83
N TYR A 132 -5.98 13.93 7.14
CA TYR A 132 -5.55 12.63 7.69
C TYR A 132 -4.15 12.70 8.32
N LYS A 133 -3.90 13.73 9.15
CA LYS A 133 -2.65 13.88 9.89
C LYS A 133 -2.37 12.63 10.74
N GLY A 134 -1.12 12.22 10.77
CA GLY A 134 -0.72 10.95 11.38
C GLY A 134 -0.80 9.81 10.37
N LEU A 135 -1.97 9.51 9.84
CA LEU A 135 -2.18 8.41 8.87
C LEU A 135 -1.44 8.66 7.55
N TYR A 136 -1.60 9.85 6.98
CA TYR A 136 -0.98 10.22 5.71
C TYR A 136 0.26 11.11 5.89
N ASN A 137 0.94 10.99 7.06
CA ASN A 137 2.29 11.55 7.18
C ASN A 137 3.20 11.01 6.08
N TYR A 138 3.02 9.72 5.72
CA TYR A 138 3.60 9.04 4.56
C TYR A 138 2.62 8.01 4.02
N GLY A 139 2.49 7.95 2.71
CA GLY A 139 1.63 7.01 2.01
C GLY A 139 2.23 6.53 0.71
N LEU A 140 1.77 5.38 0.26
CA LEU A 140 2.17 4.73 -0.98
C LEU A 140 0.95 4.10 -1.61
N ALA A 141 0.50 4.64 -2.74
CA ALA A 141 -0.69 4.18 -3.43
C ALA A 141 -0.44 2.83 -4.13
N ILE A 142 -1.38 1.92 -3.97
CA ILE A 142 -1.41 0.59 -4.56
C ILE A 142 -2.31 0.63 -5.79
N ASP A 143 -1.91 0.00 -6.91
CA ASP A 143 -2.64 0.03 -8.20
C ASP A 143 -3.89 -0.86 -8.22
N TYR A 144 -4.51 -1.08 -7.08
CA TYR A 144 -5.83 -1.68 -7.02
C TYR A 144 -6.85 -0.81 -7.77
N ASN A 145 -7.68 -1.45 -8.59
CA ASN A 145 -8.67 -0.76 -9.44
C ASN A 145 -8.06 0.38 -10.27
N LYS A 146 -6.92 0.11 -10.92
CA LYS A 146 -6.20 1.10 -11.75
C LYS A 146 -7.03 1.60 -12.94
N GLU A 147 -8.01 0.81 -13.39
CA GLU A 147 -8.98 1.18 -14.42
C GLU A 147 -10.02 2.20 -13.91
N CYS A 148 -9.98 2.55 -12.63
CA CYS A 148 -10.87 3.53 -12.00
C CYS A 148 -12.35 3.18 -12.16
N ILE A 149 -12.70 1.90 -12.11
CA ILE A 149 -14.09 1.43 -12.24
C ILE A 149 -14.85 1.79 -10.97
N LYS A 150 -15.85 2.68 -11.11
CA LYS A 150 -16.66 3.15 -9.99
C LYS A 150 -17.34 1.98 -9.26
N GLY A 151 -17.28 2.03 -7.92
CA GLY A 151 -17.88 1.01 -7.05
C GLY A 151 -16.98 -0.21 -6.78
N LYS A 152 -15.86 -0.38 -7.48
CA LYS A 152 -14.90 -1.48 -7.19
C LYS A 152 -13.97 -1.20 -6.01
N GLY A 153 -13.95 0.02 -5.53
CA GLY A 153 -13.07 0.45 -4.45
C GLY A 153 -12.03 1.45 -4.90
N SER A 154 -11.68 2.35 -4.00
CA SER A 154 -10.76 3.47 -4.20
C SER A 154 -9.85 3.65 -3.00
N ALA A 155 -8.84 4.52 -3.11
CA ALA A 155 -7.98 4.96 -2.02
C ALA A 155 -7.32 3.80 -1.24
N ILE A 156 -6.73 2.84 -1.94
CA ILE A 156 -6.00 1.73 -1.32
C ILE A 156 -4.53 2.07 -1.22
N PHE A 157 -4.04 2.22 0.01
CA PHE A 157 -2.68 2.67 0.32
C PHE A 157 -1.97 1.73 1.31
N LEU A 158 -0.65 1.74 1.26
CA LEU A 158 0.20 1.43 2.41
C LEU A 158 0.53 2.77 3.09
N HIS A 159 0.14 2.97 4.35
CA HIS A 159 0.29 4.25 5.06
C HIS A 159 0.69 4.10 6.53
N CYS A 160 0.85 5.21 7.24
CA CYS A 160 1.20 5.20 8.65
C CYS A 160 0.02 4.72 9.51
N GLN A 161 0.32 3.94 10.54
CA GLN A 161 -0.65 3.49 11.53
C GLN A 161 -1.14 4.66 12.38
N GLY A 162 -2.46 4.68 12.65
CA GLY A 162 -3.10 5.51 13.66
C GLY A 162 -3.50 4.72 14.90
N ASP A 163 -4.50 5.21 15.61
CA ASP A 163 -4.94 4.63 16.90
C ASP A 163 -5.80 3.37 16.74
N ARG A 164 -6.32 3.11 15.53
CA ARG A 164 -7.18 1.95 15.28
C ARG A 164 -6.34 0.71 14.97
N SER A 165 -6.83 -0.46 15.41
CA SER A 165 -6.26 -1.77 15.09
C SER A 165 -6.83 -2.38 13.78
N TYR A 166 -7.31 -1.55 12.86
CA TYR A 166 -7.81 -1.91 11.54
C TYR A 166 -7.84 -0.70 10.61
N THR A 167 -8.04 -0.95 9.32
CA THR A 167 -8.27 0.08 8.30
C THR A 167 -9.65 -0.11 7.63
N ASP A 168 -10.02 0.81 6.75
CA ASP A 168 -11.20 0.65 5.90
C ASP A 168 -10.87 0.01 4.53
N GLY A 169 -9.66 -0.55 4.38
CA GLY A 169 -9.20 -1.26 3.17
C GLY A 169 -7.72 -1.10 2.88
N CYS A 170 -7.06 -0.10 3.42
CA CYS A 170 -5.62 0.12 3.32
C CYS A 170 -4.80 -0.89 4.13
N ILE A 171 -3.49 -0.77 4.06
CA ILE A 171 -2.53 -1.42 4.96
C ILE A 171 -1.85 -0.33 5.79
N ALA A 172 -1.88 -0.46 7.11
CA ALA A 172 -1.30 0.50 8.04
C ALA A 172 -0.13 -0.13 8.80
N ILE A 173 1.00 0.59 8.87
CA ILE A 173 2.22 0.19 9.59
C ILE A 173 2.80 1.37 10.39
N PRO A 174 3.64 1.14 11.41
CA PRO A 174 4.26 2.22 12.15
C PRO A 174 4.98 3.23 11.26
N GLU A 175 4.85 4.53 11.55
CA GLU A 175 5.42 5.63 10.73
C GLU A 175 6.92 5.45 10.47
N SER A 176 7.69 5.03 11.48
CA SER A 176 9.12 4.78 11.34
C SER A 176 9.43 3.70 10.28
N LYS A 177 8.59 2.67 10.19
CA LYS A 177 8.69 1.58 9.23
C LYS A 177 8.23 2.02 7.84
N MET A 178 7.15 2.81 7.75
CA MET A 178 6.72 3.40 6.49
C MET A 178 7.81 4.28 5.87
N LYS A 179 8.44 5.12 6.68
CA LYS A 179 9.59 5.95 6.28
C LYS A 179 10.78 5.11 5.80
N ALA A 180 11.08 4.00 6.49
CA ALA A 180 12.16 3.09 6.11
C ALA A 180 11.87 2.40 4.76
N ILE A 181 10.65 1.94 4.54
CA ILE A 181 10.19 1.37 3.26
C ILE A 181 10.37 2.38 2.13
N LEU A 182 9.84 3.60 2.28
CA LEU A 182 9.94 4.65 1.25
C LEU A 182 11.37 4.96 0.82
N ARG A 183 12.34 4.87 1.73
CA ARG A 183 13.77 5.10 1.41
C ARG A 183 14.41 3.98 0.59
N LYS A 184 13.82 2.79 0.61
CA LYS A 184 14.39 1.58 0.00
C LYS A 184 13.76 1.22 -1.33
N ILE A 185 12.47 1.46 -1.50
CA ILE A 185 11.71 1.03 -2.67
C ILE A 185 12.14 1.75 -3.96
N GLN A 186 11.84 1.10 -5.08
CA GLN A 186 12.08 1.58 -6.44
C GLN A 186 10.79 1.49 -7.26
N ALA A 187 10.77 2.09 -8.44
CA ALA A 187 9.57 2.22 -9.28
C ALA A 187 8.84 0.89 -9.54
N GLU A 188 9.59 -0.21 -9.76
CA GLU A 188 9.02 -1.53 -10.07
C GLU A 188 8.71 -2.39 -8.83
N THR A 189 8.74 -1.79 -7.64
CA THR A 189 8.38 -2.50 -6.39
C THR A 189 6.99 -3.10 -6.50
N LYS A 190 6.85 -4.36 -6.12
CA LYS A 190 5.55 -5.04 -6.01
C LYS A 190 5.16 -5.20 -4.56
N ILE A 191 3.86 -5.16 -4.31
CA ILE A 191 3.26 -5.59 -3.04
C ILE A 191 2.41 -6.83 -3.28
N CYS A 192 2.64 -7.87 -2.49
CA CYS A 192 1.85 -9.08 -2.47
C CYS A 192 1.05 -9.15 -1.17
N ILE A 193 -0.26 -9.26 -1.28
CA ILE A 193 -1.20 -9.28 -0.15
C ILE A 193 -1.93 -10.63 -0.18
N TYR A 194 -1.78 -11.41 0.87
CA TYR A 194 -2.40 -12.74 0.94
C TYR A 194 -2.83 -13.10 2.36
N GLN A 195 -3.80 -14.00 2.46
CA GLN A 195 -4.23 -14.58 3.73
C GLN A 195 -3.26 -15.69 4.12
N LYS A 196 -2.72 -15.60 5.33
CA LYS A 196 -2.01 -16.74 5.90
C LYS A 196 -2.96 -17.93 6.01
N PRO A 197 -2.59 -19.10 5.46
CA PRO A 197 -3.38 -20.30 5.69
C PRO A 197 -3.51 -20.56 7.21
N ASP A 198 -4.70 -20.91 7.64
CA ASP A 198 -4.87 -21.46 8.99
C ASP A 198 -4.02 -22.74 9.05
N ASN A 199 -3.11 -22.83 10.00
CA ASN A 199 -2.40 -24.10 10.22
C ASN A 199 -3.46 -25.17 10.52
N LEU A 200 -3.55 -26.14 9.62
CA LEU A 200 -4.24 -27.40 9.86
C LEU A 200 -3.57 -28.15 11.01
#